data_a0c31e0e43e354ed1869a967f91945b6
#
_entry.id   a0c31e0e43e354ed1869a967f91945b6
#
_cell.length_a   1.000
_cell.length_b   1.000
_cell.length_c   1.000
_cell.angle_alpha   90.00
_cell.angle_beta   90.00
_cell.angle_gamma   90.00
#
_symmetry.space_group_name_H-M   'P 1'
#
loop_
_entity.id
_entity.type
_entity.pdbx_description
1 polymer ?
#
loop_
_entity_poly.entity_id
_entity_poly.type
_entity_poly.pdbx_seq_one_letter_code
_entity_poly.pdbx_strand_id
1 'polypeptide(L)' 'MKIEHAALYVDDLEKARSFFVNYLGAESNGGYHNPRTGFRSYFLSFDGSAQLEIMN' A
#
# COMPACT_ATOMS: atom_id res chain seq x y z
N MET A 1 -9.63 6.48 20.18
CA MET A 1 -9.05 6.85 18.87
C MET A 1 -9.15 5.66 17.94
N LYS A 2 -9.49 5.93 16.70
CA LYS A 2 -9.66 4.88 15.71
C LYS A 2 -8.65 5.09 14.59
N ILE A 3 -7.85 4.09 14.33
CA ILE A 3 -6.88 4.14 13.23
C ILE A 3 -7.49 3.41 12.04
N GLU A 4 -7.81 4.17 10.99
CA GLU A 4 -8.46 3.60 9.82
C GLU A 4 -7.47 3.21 8.74
N HIS A 5 -6.31 3.85 8.72
CA HIS A 5 -5.24 3.40 7.86
C HIS A 5 -3.89 3.79 8.44
N ALA A 6 -2.86 3.06 8.05
CA ALA A 6 -1.48 3.33 8.40
C ALA A 6 -0.68 3.52 7.13
N ALA A 7 0.48 4.14 7.24
CA ALA A 7 1.36 4.39 6.11
C ALA A 7 2.75 3.87 6.41
N LEU A 8 3.41 3.30 5.40
CA LEU A 8 4.70 2.65 5.56
C LEU A 8 5.57 2.90 4.33
N TYR A 9 6.79 3.39 4.55
CA TYR A 9 7.78 3.51 3.47
C TYR A 9 8.49 2.17 3.30
N VAL A 10 8.68 1.77 2.04
CA VAL A 10 9.34 0.51 1.70
C VAL A 10 10.39 0.76 0.63
N ASP A 11 11.42 -0.09 0.60
CA ASP A 11 12.51 0.06 -0.37
C ASP A 11 12.10 -0.41 -1.77
N ASP A 12 11.34 -1.50 -1.84
CA ASP A 12 10.87 -2.05 -3.11
C ASP A 12 9.36 -2.13 -3.07
N LEU A 13 8.72 -1.16 -3.70
CA LEU A 13 7.28 -0.99 -3.65
C LEU A 13 6.53 -2.17 -4.28
N GLU A 14 6.98 -2.64 -5.44
CA GLU A 14 6.30 -3.74 -6.14
C GLU A 14 6.44 -5.05 -5.38
N LYS A 15 7.61 -5.28 -4.79
CA LYS A 15 7.85 -6.49 -4.01
C LYS A 15 6.99 -6.47 -2.73
N ALA A 16 6.92 -5.32 -2.07
CA ALA A 16 6.09 -5.18 -0.88
C ALA A 16 4.61 -5.40 -1.21
N ARG A 17 4.14 -4.79 -2.29
CA ARG A 17 2.76 -4.98 -2.75
C ARG A 17 2.46 -6.47 -3.00
N SER A 18 3.34 -7.15 -3.71
CA SER A 18 3.18 -8.58 -4.01
C SER A 18 3.13 -9.41 -2.72
N PHE A 19 3.96 -9.07 -1.75
CA PHE A 19 3.97 -9.77 -0.47
C PHE A 19 2.60 -9.67 0.22
N PHE A 20 2.08 -8.45 0.35
CA PHE A 20 0.81 -8.25 1.04
C PHE A 20 -0.36 -8.91 0.29
N VAL A 21 -0.36 -8.81 -1.03
CA VAL A 21 -1.43 -9.42 -1.84
C VAL A 21 -1.36 -10.95 -1.78
N ASN A 22 -0.18 -11.51 -1.96
CA ASN A 22 -0.03 -12.97 -2.10
C ASN A 22 -0.07 -13.72 -0.76
N TYR A 23 0.48 -13.11 0.29
CA TYR A 23 0.59 -13.81 1.57
C TYR A 23 -0.46 -13.39 2.59
N LEU A 24 -0.94 -12.16 2.53
CA LEU A 24 -1.91 -11.65 3.49
C LEU A 24 -3.29 -11.44 2.89
N GLY A 25 -3.45 -11.71 1.60
CA GLY A 25 -4.75 -11.61 0.95
C GLY A 25 -5.26 -10.18 0.77
N ALA A 26 -4.37 -9.20 0.79
CA ALA A 26 -4.77 -7.81 0.61
C ALA A 26 -5.25 -7.55 -0.81
N GLU A 27 -6.17 -6.60 -0.95
CA GLU A 27 -6.57 -6.07 -2.25
C GLU A 27 -5.84 -4.74 -2.45
N SER A 28 -5.27 -4.56 -3.63
CA SER A 28 -4.49 -3.37 -3.96
C SER A 28 -5.21 -2.54 -5.01
N ASN A 29 -5.15 -1.22 -4.85
CA ASN A 29 -5.62 -0.33 -5.92
C ASN A 29 -4.61 -0.31 -7.07
N GLY A 30 -4.88 0.51 -8.10
CA GLY A 30 -4.00 0.62 -9.26
C GLY A 30 -2.72 1.40 -9.04
N GLY A 31 -2.55 1.96 -7.84
CA GLY A 31 -1.36 2.73 -7.51
C GLY A 31 -1.50 4.21 -7.82
N TYR A 32 -0.60 4.98 -7.23
CA TYR A 32 -0.47 6.39 -7.47
C TYR A 32 0.99 6.71 -7.79
N HIS A 33 1.22 7.56 -8.78
CA HIS A 33 2.55 7.97 -9.15
C HIS A 33 2.56 9.48 -9.40
N ASN A 34 3.44 10.19 -8.73
CA ASN A 34 3.66 11.61 -8.97
C ASN A 34 4.92 11.75 -9.83
N PRO A 35 4.79 12.08 -11.12
CA PRO A 35 5.95 12.13 -12.02
C PRO A 35 6.92 13.28 -11.71
N ARG A 36 6.46 14.28 -10.97
CA ARG A 36 7.31 15.44 -10.63
C ARG A 36 8.31 15.11 -9.54
N THR A 37 7.90 14.26 -8.57
CA THR A 37 8.73 13.93 -7.42
C THR A 37 9.22 12.49 -7.43
N GLY A 38 8.63 11.65 -8.29
CA GLY A 38 8.90 10.22 -8.30
C GLY A 38 8.19 9.46 -7.20
N PHE A 39 7.37 10.11 -6.40
CA PHE A 39 6.63 9.48 -5.33
C PHE A 39 5.64 8.47 -5.88
N ARG A 40 5.61 7.28 -5.29
CA ARG A 40 4.71 6.19 -5.69
C ARG A 40 4.10 5.57 -4.45
N SER A 41 2.84 5.14 -4.56
CA SER A 41 2.17 4.48 -3.45
C SER A 41 1.09 3.53 -3.94
N TYR A 42 0.76 2.55 -3.07
CA TYR A 42 -0.41 1.69 -3.24
C TYR A 42 -1.20 1.71 -1.94
N PHE A 43 -2.52 1.68 -2.07
CA PHE A 43 -3.39 1.42 -0.93
C PHE A 43 -3.78 -0.05 -0.94
N LEU A 44 -3.59 -0.70 0.19
CA LEU A 44 -3.90 -2.11 0.39
C LEU A 44 -5.07 -2.22 1.36
N SER A 45 -6.07 -2.99 1.01
CA SER A 45 -7.25 -3.20 1.85
C SER A 45 -7.23 -4.63 2.39
N PHE A 46 -7.49 -4.75 3.69
CA PHE A 46 -7.57 -6.03 4.36
C PHE A 46 -8.99 -6.22 4.89
N ASP A 47 -9.58 -7.32 4.56
CA ASP A 47 -10.82 -7.84 5.14
C ASP A 47 -11.74 -6.80 5.80
N GLY A 48 -12.34 -5.97 5.00
CA GLY A 48 -13.36 -5.02 5.43
C GLY A 48 -12.90 -3.60 5.53
N SER A 49 -12.23 -3.20 6.58
CA SER A 49 -12.04 -1.77 6.85
C SER A 49 -10.60 -1.33 7.07
N ALA A 50 -9.69 -2.24 7.38
CA ALA A 50 -8.31 -1.85 7.61
C ALA A 50 -7.60 -1.56 6.30
N GLN A 51 -6.84 -0.47 6.26
CA GLN A 51 -6.09 -0.08 5.07
C GLN A 51 -4.63 0.22 5.44
N LEU A 52 -3.75 -0.09 4.50
CA LEU A 52 -2.33 0.21 4.62
C LEU A 52 -1.90 0.91 3.34
N GLU A 53 -1.27 2.07 3.47
CA GLU A 53 -0.63 2.72 2.34
C GLU A 53 0.86 2.38 2.37
N ILE A 54 1.36 1.77 1.31
CA ILE A 54 2.80 1.55 1.14
C ILE A 54 3.32 2.53 0.10
N MET A 55 4.51 3.07 0.36
CA MET A 55 5.02 4.13 -0.49
C MET A 55 6.55 4.07 -0.60
N ASN A 56 7.01 4.73 -1.63
CA ASN A 56 8.45 4.77 -1.92
C ASN A 56 8.85 6.16 -2.42
#